data_d671392872909626cf0a86b916a47608
#
_entry.id   d671392872909626cf0a86b916a47608
#
_cell.length_a   1.000
_cell.length_b   1.000
_cell.length_c   1.000
_cell.angle_alpha   90.00
_cell.angle_beta   90.00
_cell.angle_gamma   90.00
#
_symmetry.space_group_name_H-M   'P 1'
#
loop_
_entity.id
_entity.type
_entity.pdbx_description
1 polymer ?
#
loop_
_entity_poly.entity_id
_entity_poly.type
_entity_poly.pdbx_seq_one_letter_code
_entity_poly.pdbx_strand_id
1 'polypeptide(L)'
;MVYNWPMSLDLQRIRALCFDVDGTLSDTDDVYTKKVARFLPRFLFRDPHRAARKFVMWIESPGNTLIGLPDIIGLDDELLGLWEWLNRHRPRPMKHFMLVPGVKEMLERLHGKYPMAVVSARDDLSTRAFLKQFELTGYFDEIVTATTAEHTKPYPDPILYAAEKMGVPSENCLMIGDTTVDVRAGVAAGTQTVGVLCGFGEREELERRGTDLILDNTSELADILLLR
;
A
#
# COMPACT_ATOMS: atom_id res chain seq x y z
N MET A 1 21.02 -8.30 13.87
CA MET A 1 21.06 -9.23 12.71
C MET A 1 21.80 -8.51 11.59
N VAL A 2 22.83 -9.13 11.00
CA VAL A 2 23.54 -8.52 9.87
C VAL A 2 22.74 -8.86 8.63
N TYR A 3 22.06 -7.86 8.06
CA TYR A 3 21.36 -8.01 6.78
C TYR A 3 22.41 -8.25 5.68
N ASN A 4 22.49 -9.46 5.17
CA ASN A 4 23.46 -9.89 4.17
C ASN A 4 22.89 -9.78 2.74
N TRP A 5 22.07 -8.74 2.49
CA TRP A 5 21.56 -8.38 1.17
C TRP A 5 22.40 -7.23 0.62
N PRO A 6 22.78 -7.21 -0.65
CA PRO A 6 23.36 -6.03 -1.25
C PRO A 6 22.31 -4.90 -1.19
N MET A 7 22.36 -4.08 -0.14
CA MET A 7 21.54 -2.87 -0.08
C MET A 7 21.92 -2.00 -1.25
N SER A 8 21.03 -1.90 -2.25
CA SER A 8 21.18 -0.95 -3.34
C SER A 8 20.64 0.44 -2.96
N LEU A 9 20.07 0.56 -1.74
CA LEU A 9 19.48 1.78 -1.24
C LEU A 9 20.53 2.86 -0.98
N ASP A 10 20.49 3.94 -1.75
CA ASP A 10 21.31 5.12 -1.54
C ASP A 10 20.63 6.07 -0.54
N LEU A 11 21.01 5.96 0.73
CA LEU A 11 20.46 6.79 1.81
C LEU A 11 20.74 8.28 1.63
N GLN A 12 21.82 8.65 0.93
CA GLN A 12 22.16 10.06 0.72
C GLN A 12 21.23 10.73 -0.30
N ARG A 13 20.60 9.96 -1.18
CA ARG A 13 19.68 10.44 -2.20
C ARG A 13 18.28 10.68 -1.64
N ILE A 14 17.89 9.99 -0.55
CA ILE A 14 16.53 10.05 0.01
C ILE A 14 16.27 11.39 0.68
N ARG A 15 15.21 12.09 0.24
CA ARG A 15 14.75 13.39 0.75
C ARG A 15 13.29 13.39 1.19
N ALA A 16 12.46 12.46 0.73
CA ALA A 16 11.05 12.33 1.08
C ALA A 16 10.61 10.87 1.09
N LEU A 17 9.53 10.56 1.80
CA LEU A 17 9.02 9.20 1.99
C LEU A 17 7.56 9.11 1.53
N CYS A 18 7.25 8.09 0.74
CA CYS A 18 5.90 7.75 0.29
C CYS A 18 5.50 6.40 0.87
N PHE A 19 4.46 6.38 1.70
CA PHE A 19 4.00 5.16 2.37
C PHE A 19 2.70 4.65 1.75
N ASP A 20 2.64 3.37 1.41
CA ASP A 20 1.37 2.70 1.27
C ASP A 20 0.66 2.53 2.62
N VAL A 21 -0.64 2.19 2.60
CA VAL A 21 -1.44 2.00 3.81
C VAL A 21 -1.66 0.52 4.11
N ASP A 22 -2.25 -0.22 3.17
CA ASP A 22 -2.70 -1.59 3.38
C ASP A 22 -1.52 -2.58 3.40
N GLY A 23 -1.32 -3.29 4.52
CA GLY A 23 -0.16 -4.18 4.66
C GLY A 23 1.16 -3.46 4.98
N THR A 24 1.18 -2.11 4.96
CA THR A 24 2.37 -1.28 5.22
C THR A 24 2.25 -0.50 6.52
N LEU A 25 1.25 0.38 6.63
CA LEU A 25 0.92 1.09 7.87
C LEU A 25 -0.20 0.38 8.64
N SER A 26 -1.19 -0.12 7.92
CA SER A 26 -2.35 -0.85 8.45
C SER A 26 -2.13 -2.35 8.36
N ASP A 27 -2.32 -3.07 9.46
CA ASP A 27 -2.36 -4.53 9.49
C ASP A 27 -3.73 -5.01 8.94
N THR A 28 -3.82 -5.09 7.63
CA THR A 28 -5.02 -5.57 6.91
C THR A 28 -4.98 -7.07 6.64
N ASP A 29 -3.81 -7.69 6.71
CA ASP A 29 -3.59 -9.10 6.37
C ASP A 29 -4.39 -10.05 7.27
N ASP A 30 -4.41 -9.80 8.56
CA ASP A 30 -4.99 -10.71 9.55
C ASP A 30 -6.53 -10.79 9.49
N VAL A 31 -7.22 -9.71 9.15
CA VAL A 31 -8.70 -9.66 9.20
C VAL A 31 -9.33 -10.29 7.96
N TYR A 32 -8.82 -9.98 6.77
CA TYR A 32 -9.39 -10.48 5.51
C TYR A 32 -8.90 -11.88 5.18
N THR A 33 -7.62 -12.14 5.35
CA THR A 33 -7.01 -13.45 5.08
C THR A 33 -7.58 -14.53 6.00
N LYS A 34 -7.74 -14.24 7.30
CA LYS A 34 -8.39 -15.18 8.25
C LYS A 34 -9.86 -15.42 7.90
N LYS A 35 -10.61 -14.42 7.48
CA LYS A 35 -12.00 -14.61 7.02
C LYS A 35 -12.06 -15.47 5.77
N VAL A 36 -11.28 -15.19 4.75
CA VAL A 36 -11.28 -15.96 3.49
C VAL A 36 -10.73 -17.36 3.69
N ALA A 37 -9.63 -17.54 4.43
CA ALA A 37 -9.06 -18.85 4.73
C ALA A 37 -10.03 -19.76 5.49
N ARG A 38 -10.95 -19.20 6.30
CA ARG A 38 -11.97 -19.95 7.02
C ARG A 38 -13.03 -20.57 6.09
N PHE A 39 -13.24 -19.99 4.89
CA PHE A 39 -14.18 -20.50 3.88
C PHE A 39 -13.51 -21.40 2.84
N LEU A 40 -12.16 -21.44 2.78
CA LEU A 40 -11.45 -22.28 1.82
C LEU A 40 -11.34 -23.72 2.35
N PRO A 41 -11.83 -24.72 1.60
CA PRO A 41 -11.79 -26.13 2.03
C PRO A 41 -10.33 -26.61 2.05
N ARG A 42 -9.89 -27.08 3.22
CA ARG A 42 -8.52 -27.58 3.46
C ARG A 42 -8.10 -28.75 2.56
N PHE A 43 -9.07 -29.48 1.98
CA PHE A 43 -8.79 -30.59 1.07
C PHE A 43 -8.47 -30.16 -0.36
N LEU A 44 -8.84 -28.91 -0.73
CA LEU A 44 -8.61 -28.38 -2.07
C LEU A 44 -7.32 -27.54 -2.17
N PHE A 45 -6.88 -26.98 -1.04
CA PHE A 45 -5.72 -26.10 -0.98
C PHE A 45 -4.71 -26.61 0.04
N ARG A 46 -3.49 -26.85 -0.42
CA ARG A 46 -2.37 -27.34 0.41
C ARG A 46 -2.00 -26.34 1.52
N ASP A 47 -2.23 -25.05 1.26
CA ASP A 47 -2.12 -23.96 2.21
C ASP A 47 -3.29 -22.97 1.99
N PRO A 48 -4.37 -23.04 2.81
CA PRO A 48 -5.53 -22.17 2.69
C PRO A 48 -5.22 -20.69 2.96
N HIS A 49 -4.23 -20.39 3.81
CA HIS A 49 -3.81 -19.02 4.08
C HIS A 49 -3.13 -18.39 2.86
N ARG A 50 -2.23 -19.13 2.22
CA ARG A 50 -1.55 -18.68 1.00
C ARG A 50 -2.55 -18.53 -0.17
N ALA A 51 -3.51 -19.42 -0.27
CA ALA A 51 -4.58 -19.33 -1.28
C ALA A 51 -5.53 -18.14 -1.01
N ALA A 52 -5.92 -17.91 0.25
CA ALA A 52 -6.73 -16.78 0.65
C ALA A 52 -6.01 -15.45 0.37
N ARG A 53 -4.72 -15.36 0.68
CA ARG A 53 -3.87 -14.22 0.44
C ARG A 53 -3.83 -13.88 -1.06
N LYS A 54 -3.55 -14.87 -1.93
CA LYS A 54 -3.58 -14.68 -3.39
C LYS A 54 -4.94 -14.25 -3.92
N PHE A 55 -6.02 -14.77 -3.35
CA PHE A 55 -7.38 -14.41 -3.73
C PHE A 55 -7.73 -12.97 -3.31
N VAL A 56 -7.35 -12.55 -2.11
CA VAL A 56 -7.50 -11.15 -1.64
C VAL A 56 -6.70 -10.20 -2.51
N MET A 57 -5.42 -10.51 -2.79
CA MET A 57 -4.58 -9.72 -3.71
C MET A 57 -5.15 -9.63 -5.13
N TRP A 58 -5.78 -10.71 -5.61
CA TRP A 58 -6.42 -10.70 -6.93
C TRP A 58 -7.66 -9.80 -6.97
N ILE A 59 -8.46 -9.78 -5.89
CA ILE A 59 -9.65 -8.89 -5.76
C ILE A 59 -9.23 -7.43 -5.53
N GLU A 60 -8.18 -7.19 -4.75
CA GLU A 60 -7.67 -5.84 -4.45
C GLU A 60 -6.78 -5.27 -5.55
N SER A 61 -6.39 -6.09 -6.54
CA SER A 61 -5.68 -5.62 -7.73
C SER A 61 -6.64 -4.76 -8.56
N PRO A 62 -6.60 -3.42 -8.45
CA PRO A 62 -7.58 -2.57 -9.09
C PRO A 62 -7.43 -2.67 -10.60
N GLY A 63 -8.48 -3.10 -11.24
CA GLY A 63 -8.83 -2.51 -12.50
C GLY A 63 -8.36 -3.16 -13.77
N ASN A 64 -7.86 -4.38 -13.83
CA ASN A 64 -7.48 -4.90 -15.16
C ASN A 64 -8.26 -6.12 -15.65
N THR A 65 -9.18 -6.70 -14.87
CA THR A 65 -9.87 -7.90 -15.37
C THR A 65 -11.40 -7.89 -15.17
N LEU A 66 -11.95 -7.08 -14.28
CA LEU A 66 -13.39 -7.05 -14.01
C LEU A 66 -14.10 -5.80 -14.57
N ILE A 67 -13.40 -4.70 -14.83
CA ILE A 67 -13.97 -3.51 -15.46
C ILE A 67 -14.13 -3.71 -16.97
N GLY A 68 -13.33 -4.57 -17.61
CA GLY A 68 -13.47 -4.87 -19.05
C GLY A 68 -14.56 -5.91 -19.39
N LEU A 69 -15.17 -6.58 -18.40
CA LEU A 69 -16.27 -7.54 -18.66
C LEU A 69 -17.62 -6.87 -18.90
N PRO A 70 -18.03 -5.78 -18.22
CA PRO A 70 -19.23 -5.05 -18.55
C PRO A 70 -19.20 -4.41 -19.95
N ASP A 71 -18.08 -3.82 -20.36
CA ASP A 71 -17.90 -3.22 -21.70
C ASP A 71 -18.17 -4.21 -22.85
N ILE A 72 -17.90 -5.50 -22.61
CA ILE A 72 -18.15 -6.55 -23.61
C ILE A 72 -19.65 -6.90 -23.72
N ILE A 73 -20.45 -6.59 -22.69
CA ILE A 73 -21.88 -7.00 -22.62
C ILE A 73 -22.84 -5.82 -22.82
N GLY A 74 -22.37 -4.57 -22.83
CA GLY A 74 -23.16 -3.37 -23.13
C GLY A 74 -24.27 -3.06 -22.13
N LEU A 75 -24.09 -3.41 -20.84
CA LEU A 75 -25.09 -3.24 -19.77
C LEU A 75 -24.66 -2.21 -18.70
N ASP A 76 -23.78 -1.26 -19.07
CA ASP A 76 -22.97 -0.51 -18.11
C ASP A 76 -23.72 0.51 -17.26
N ASP A 77 -24.59 1.33 -17.84
CA ASP A 77 -25.13 2.49 -17.14
C ASP A 77 -26.27 2.15 -16.16
N GLU A 78 -27.11 1.15 -16.49
CA GLU A 78 -28.25 0.79 -15.66
C GLU A 78 -27.85 -0.08 -14.45
N LEU A 79 -26.89 -0.99 -14.62
CA LEU A 79 -26.41 -1.85 -13.54
C LEU A 79 -25.50 -1.08 -12.56
N LEU A 80 -24.68 -0.16 -13.04
CA LEU A 80 -23.89 0.73 -12.20
C LEU A 80 -24.79 1.64 -11.37
N GLY A 81 -25.82 2.24 -11.97
CA GLY A 81 -26.81 3.07 -11.26
C GLY A 81 -27.57 2.29 -10.17
N LEU A 82 -27.96 1.04 -10.45
CA LEU A 82 -28.63 0.17 -9.48
C LEU A 82 -27.66 -0.26 -8.35
N TRP A 83 -26.42 -0.58 -8.68
CA TRP A 83 -25.41 -0.96 -7.72
C TRP A 83 -25.04 0.21 -6.81
N GLU A 84 -24.90 1.42 -7.35
CA GLU A 84 -24.67 2.64 -6.58
C GLU A 84 -25.86 2.98 -5.68
N TRP A 85 -27.10 2.82 -6.18
CA TRP A 85 -28.31 3.04 -5.39
C TRP A 85 -28.43 2.05 -4.24
N LEU A 86 -28.14 0.76 -4.46
CA LEU A 86 -28.15 -0.29 -3.44
C LEU A 86 -27.06 -0.06 -2.37
N ASN A 87 -25.89 0.48 -2.75
CA ASN A 87 -24.78 0.74 -1.84
C ASN A 87 -24.90 2.10 -1.12
N ARG A 88 -25.63 3.08 -1.67
CA ARG A 88 -25.82 4.40 -1.07
C ARG A 88 -26.55 4.36 0.28
N HIS A 89 -27.37 3.35 0.52
CA HIS A 89 -28.20 3.22 1.72
C HIS A 89 -27.73 2.09 2.66
N ARG A 90 -26.66 1.39 2.36
CA ARG A 90 -26.08 0.42 3.30
C ARG A 90 -25.18 1.15 4.29
N PRO A 91 -25.44 1.04 5.62
CA PRO A 91 -24.46 1.51 6.60
C PRO A 91 -23.15 0.74 6.32
N ARG A 92 -22.10 1.47 5.92
CA ARG A 92 -20.77 0.88 5.76
C ARG A 92 -20.36 0.38 7.15
N PRO A 93 -20.10 -0.92 7.36
CA PRO A 93 -19.62 -1.39 8.64
C PRO A 93 -18.37 -0.61 8.97
N MET A 94 -18.27 -0.08 10.20
CA MET A 94 -17.05 0.56 10.67
C MET A 94 -15.92 -0.47 10.50
N LYS A 95 -15.01 -0.19 9.57
CA LYS A 95 -13.82 -1.04 9.39
C LYS A 95 -13.02 -0.93 10.68
N HIS A 96 -12.83 -2.03 11.38
CA HIS A 96 -11.84 -2.08 12.45
C HIS A 96 -10.47 -2.10 11.79
N PHE A 97 -9.84 -0.94 11.73
CA PHE A 97 -8.47 -0.84 11.30
C PHE A 97 -7.54 -1.34 12.42
N MET A 98 -6.45 -1.94 12.03
CA MET A 98 -5.35 -2.30 12.93
C MET A 98 -4.08 -1.61 12.42
N LEU A 99 -3.27 -1.11 13.34
CA LEU A 99 -1.99 -0.50 13.03
C LEU A 99 -0.91 -1.58 13.07
N VAL A 100 0.01 -1.58 12.12
CA VAL A 100 1.21 -2.42 12.19
C VAL A 100 2.02 -2.00 13.44
N PRO A 101 2.42 -2.95 14.29
CA PRO A 101 3.15 -2.64 15.52
C PRO A 101 4.44 -1.85 15.26
N GLY A 102 4.66 -0.79 16.05
CA GLY A 102 5.85 0.06 15.96
C GLY A 102 5.81 1.14 14.87
N VAL A 103 4.75 1.19 14.04
CA VAL A 103 4.63 2.20 12.96
C VAL A 103 4.50 3.60 13.53
N LYS A 104 3.71 3.82 14.58
CA LYS A 104 3.54 5.18 15.14
C LYS A 104 4.88 5.72 15.66
N GLU A 105 5.62 4.94 16.40
CA GLU A 105 6.95 5.28 16.91
C GLU A 105 7.96 5.53 15.78
N MET A 106 7.88 4.75 14.72
CA MET A 106 8.70 4.95 13.52
C MET A 106 8.39 6.29 12.86
N LEU A 107 7.11 6.62 12.64
CA LEU A 107 6.67 7.90 12.08
C LEU A 107 7.09 9.08 12.96
N GLU A 108 6.95 8.98 14.28
CA GLU A 108 7.41 9.99 15.24
C GLU A 108 8.92 10.28 15.09
N ARG A 109 9.73 9.25 14.93
CA ARG A 109 11.19 9.38 14.76
C ARG A 109 11.61 10.02 13.44
N LEU A 110 10.79 9.82 12.38
CA LEU A 110 11.05 10.35 11.03
C LEU A 110 10.45 11.75 10.83
N HIS A 111 9.40 12.08 11.57
CA HIS A 111 8.73 13.37 11.48
C HIS A 111 9.69 14.55 11.68
N GLY A 112 9.57 15.57 10.83
CA GLY A 112 10.45 16.74 10.81
C GLY A 112 11.86 16.50 10.24
N LYS A 113 12.20 15.24 9.91
CA LYS A 113 13.47 14.91 9.23
C LYS A 113 13.26 14.65 7.73
N TYR A 114 12.10 14.14 7.38
CA TYR A 114 11.68 13.88 6.00
C TYR A 114 10.25 14.37 5.80
N PRO A 115 9.94 15.08 4.72
CA PRO A 115 8.56 15.19 4.22
C PRO A 115 8.01 13.78 3.96
N MET A 116 6.76 13.55 4.36
CA MET A 116 6.13 12.23 4.26
C MET A 116 4.78 12.33 3.58
N ALA A 117 4.48 11.41 2.68
CA ALA A 117 3.18 11.29 2.04
C ALA A 117 2.60 9.89 2.21
N VAL A 118 1.28 9.82 2.31
CA VAL A 118 0.52 8.58 2.09
C VAL A 118 0.24 8.45 0.60
N VAL A 119 0.45 7.25 0.04
CA VAL A 119 0.14 6.92 -1.37
C VAL A 119 -0.63 5.60 -1.40
N SER A 120 -1.96 5.68 -1.32
CA SER A 120 -2.83 4.51 -1.17
C SER A 120 -3.75 4.32 -2.38
N ALA A 121 -4.03 3.07 -2.74
CA ALA A 121 -5.09 2.71 -3.68
C ALA A 121 -6.48 2.67 -3.03
N ARG A 122 -6.58 2.93 -1.74
CA ARG A 122 -7.83 3.02 -0.96
C ARG A 122 -8.57 4.34 -1.26
N ASP A 123 -9.89 4.36 -1.06
CA ASP A 123 -10.69 5.59 -1.13
C ASP A 123 -10.30 6.62 -0.05
N ASP A 124 -10.53 7.90 -0.33
CA ASP A 124 -10.14 9.02 0.55
C ASP A 124 -10.77 8.91 1.94
N LEU A 125 -12.05 8.56 2.02
CA LEU A 125 -12.78 8.51 3.28
C LEU A 125 -12.21 7.44 4.23
N SER A 126 -11.94 6.23 3.71
CA SER A 126 -11.39 5.14 4.52
C SER A 126 -9.93 5.35 4.87
N THR A 127 -9.13 5.97 3.98
CA THR A 127 -7.74 6.35 4.27
C THR A 127 -7.67 7.36 5.40
N ARG A 128 -8.44 8.45 5.31
CA ARG A 128 -8.47 9.48 6.39
C ARG A 128 -9.06 8.95 7.69
N ALA A 129 -10.04 8.05 7.64
CA ALA A 129 -10.60 7.42 8.84
C ALA A 129 -9.55 6.57 9.57
N PHE A 130 -8.74 5.79 8.82
CA PHE A 130 -7.60 5.05 9.37
C PHE A 130 -6.58 5.98 10.03
N LEU A 131 -6.10 7.00 9.31
CA LEU A 131 -5.11 7.95 9.83
C LEU A 131 -5.61 8.68 11.07
N LYS A 132 -6.89 9.06 11.08
CA LYS A 132 -7.52 9.73 12.24
C LYS A 132 -7.66 8.79 13.44
N GLN A 133 -8.05 7.53 13.22
CA GLN A 133 -8.23 6.55 14.30
C GLN A 133 -6.94 6.36 15.12
N PHE A 134 -5.78 6.37 14.45
CA PHE A 134 -4.47 6.17 15.09
C PHE A 134 -3.69 7.47 15.33
N GLU A 135 -4.33 8.64 15.09
CA GLU A 135 -3.70 9.96 15.23
C GLU A 135 -2.45 10.15 14.36
N LEU A 136 -2.47 9.59 13.15
CA LEU A 136 -1.32 9.62 12.24
C LEU A 136 -1.35 10.80 11.26
N THR A 137 -2.49 11.49 11.11
CA THR A 137 -2.69 12.53 10.09
C THR A 137 -1.61 13.61 10.14
N GLY A 138 -1.17 14.01 11.35
CA GLY A 138 -0.19 15.08 11.52
C GLY A 138 1.25 14.74 11.12
N TYR A 139 1.54 13.48 10.80
CA TYR A 139 2.87 13.09 10.32
C TYR A 139 3.05 13.24 8.82
N PHE A 140 1.97 13.39 8.06
CA PHE A 140 1.98 13.41 6.60
C PHE A 140 1.69 14.80 6.05
N ASP A 141 2.55 15.27 5.16
CA ASP A 141 2.41 16.53 4.43
C ASP A 141 1.36 16.40 3.31
N GLU A 142 1.22 15.18 2.74
CA GLU A 142 0.26 14.92 1.66
C GLU A 142 -0.40 13.54 1.82
N ILE A 143 -1.67 13.45 1.40
CA ILE A 143 -2.45 12.20 1.42
C ILE A 143 -3.01 11.98 0.03
N VAL A 144 -2.38 11.05 -0.71
CA VAL A 144 -2.76 10.65 -2.05
C VAL A 144 -3.55 9.35 -1.99
N THR A 145 -4.77 9.36 -2.53
CA THR A 145 -5.71 8.25 -2.53
C THR A 145 -6.10 7.84 -3.94
N ALA A 146 -6.94 6.82 -4.10
CA ALA A 146 -7.39 6.32 -5.39
C ALA A 146 -8.02 7.40 -6.30
N THR A 147 -8.51 8.50 -5.73
CA THR A 147 -9.20 9.57 -6.47
C THR A 147 -8.37 10.84 -6.61
N THR A 148 -7.12 10.85 -6.14
CA THR A 148 -6.28 12.07 -6.14
C THR A 148 -5.54 12.26 -7.45
N ALA A 149 -5.02 11.18 -8.05
CA ALA A 149 -4.28 11.19 -9.31
C ALA A 149 -5.11 10.58 -10.44
N GLU A 150 -4.71 10.79 -11.70
CA GLU A 150 -5.43 10.27 -12.87
C GLU A 150 -5.47 8.73 -12.88
N HIS A 151 -4.34 8.11 -12.54
CA HIS A 151 -4.23 6.66 -12.40
C HIS A 151 -3.79 6.28 -10.99
N THR A 152 -4.16 5.08 -10.55
CA THR A 152 -3.69 4.52 -9.28
C THR A 152 -2.42 3.68 -9.49
N LYS A 153 -1.75 3.27 -8.40
CA LYS A 153 -0.70 2.27 -8.48
C LYS A 153 -1.20 1.03 -9.25
N PRO A 154 -0.43 0.40 -10.12
CA PRO A 154 1.03 0.49 -10.32
C PRO A 154 1.52 1.60 -11.24
N TYR A 155 0.69 2.54 -11.66
CA TYR A 155 1.13 3.72 -12.40
C TYR A 155 1.92 4.67 -11.50
N PRO A 156 2.86 5.47 -12.05
CA PRO A 156 3.69 6.37 -11.27
C PRO A 156 2.95 7.62 -10.76
N ASP A 157 1.80 7.95 -11.35
CA ASP A 157 1.06 9.20 -11.16
C ASP A 157 0.87 9.58 -9.67
N PRO A 158 0.45 8.68 -8.75
CA PRO A 158 0.23 9.05 -7.37
C PRO A 158 1.53 9.42 -6.65
N ILE A 159 2.65 8.77 -7.00
CA ILE A 159 3.96 9.05 -6.40
C ILE A 159 4.51 10.36 -6.95
N LEU A 160 4.39 10.61 -8.27
CA LEU A 160 4.78 11.86 -8.90
C LEU A 160 3.99 13.05 -8.32
N TYR A 161 2.69 12.87 -8.12
CA TYR A 161 1.84 13.86 -7.45
C TYR A 161 2.31 14.15 -6.03
N ALA A 162 2.56 13.11 -5.23
CA ALA A 162 3.06 13.27 -3.86
C ALA A 162 4.40 14.01 -3.83
N ALA A 163 5.34 13.64 -4.70
CA ALA A 163 6.65 14.26 -4.83
C ALA A 163 6.54 15.75 -5.19
N GLU A 164 5.69 16.11 -6.15
CA GLU A 164 5.40 17.49 -6.53
C GLU A 164 4.87 18.30 -5.33
N LYS A 165 3.89 17.75 -4.60
CA LYS A 165 3.30 18.42 -3.43
C LYS A 165 4.28 18.60 -2.28
N MET A 166 5.18 17.64 -2.06
CA MET A 166 6.26 17.76 -1.09
C MET A 166 7.42 18.64 -1.56
N GLY A 167 7.42 19.07 -2.82
CA GLY A 167 8.50 19.90 -3.39
C GLY A 167 9.84 19.16 -3.56
N VAL A 168 9.78 17.82 -3.72
CA VAL A 168 10.96 16.95 -3.84
C VAL A 168 10.92 16.23 -5.18
N PRO A 169 12.02 16.20 -5.97
CA PRO A 169 12.10 15.38 -7.18
C PRO A 169 11.81 13.90 -6.87
N SER A 170 11.06 13.21 -7.73
CA SER A 170 10.63 11.84 -7.49
C SER A 170 11.82 10.87 -7.30
N GLU A 171 12.92 11.09 -8.02
CA GLU A 171 14.15 10.32 -7.86
C GLU A 171 14.78 10.43 -6.47
N ASN A 172 14.41 11.45 -5.69
CA ASN A 172 14.84 11.64 -4.30
C ASN A 172 13.78 11.17 -3.28
N CYS A 173 12.70 10.57 -3.75
CA CYS A 173 11.71 9.94 -2.90
C CYS A 173 12.02 8.46 -2.68
N LEU A 174 11.51 7.92 -1.58
CA LEU A 174 11.49 6.50 -1.27
C LEU A 174 10.04 6.02 -1.24
N MET A 175 9.69 5.02 -2.05
CA MET A 175 8.39 4.35 -1.95
C MET A 175 8.49 3.16 -1.03
N ILE A 176 7.61 3.11 -0.01
CA ILE A 176 7.52 2.03 0.97
C ILE A 176 6.16 1.34 0.79
N GLY A 177 6.18 0.04 0.52
CA GLY A 177 4.97 -0.75 0.32
C GLY A 177 5.21 -2.24 0.50
N ASP A 178 4.13 -3.00 0.62
CA ASP A 178 4.20 -4.45 0.87
C ASP A 178 3.97 -5.28 -0.39
N THR A 179 3.52 -4.67 -1.50
CA THR A 179 3.16 -5.42 -2.71
C THR A 179 4.03 -5.10 -3.93
N THR A 180 3.98 -5.98 -4.92
CA THR A 180 4.60 -5.74 -6.23
C THR A 180 3.99 -4.54 -6.97
N VAL A 181 2.80 -4.10 -6.59
CA VAL A 181 2.12 -2.93 -7.14
C VAL A 181 2.83 -1.64 -6.71
N ASP A 182 3.25 -1.58 -5.44
CA ASP A 182 4.00 -0.46 -4.87
C ASP A 182 5.39 -0.35 -5.49
N VAL A 183 6.10 -1.48 -5.55
CA VAL A 183 7.43 -1.54 -6.16
C VAL A 183 7.39 -1.08 -7.62
N ARG A 184 6.41 -1.57 -8.40
CA ARG A 184 6.24 -1.16 -9.80
C ARG A 184 5.95 0.34 -9.95
N ALA A 185 5.08 0.88 -9.10
CA ALA A 185 4.78 2.31 -9.10
C ALA A 185 6.03 3.13 -8.76
N GLY A 186 6.80 2.71 -7.73
CA GLY A 186 8.04 3.35 -7.33
C GLY A 186 9.09 3.33 -8.45
N VAL A 187 9.36 2.17 -9.03
CA VAL A 187 10.30 2.03 -10.15
C VAL A 187 9.87 2.89 -11.34
N ALA A 188 8.57 2.88 -11.69
CA ALA A 188 8.04 3.70 -12.79
C ALA A 188 8.14 5.21 -12.51
N ALA A 189 8.05 5.65 -11.26
CA ALA A 189 8.26 7.04 -10.83
C ALA A 189 9.74 7.43 -10.69
N GLY A 190 10.67 6.48 -10.83
CA GLY A 190 12.12 6.70 -10.65
C GLY A 190 12.56 6.80 -9.19
N THR A 191 11.70 6.45 -8.23
CA THR A 191 12.05 6.41 -6.81
C THR A 191 12.88 5.18 -6.47
N GLN A 192 13.57 5.23 -5.34
CA GLN A 192 14.01 4.00 -4.66
C GLN A 192 12.81 3.35 -3.97
N THR A 193 12.92 2.04 -3.67
CA THR A 193 11.82 1.25 -3.14
C THR A 193 12.22 0.40 -1.94
N VAL A 194 11.36 0.38 -0.92
CA VAL A 194 11.43 -0.54 0.21
C VAL A 194 10.21 -1.43 0.21
N GLY A 195 10.43 -2.74 0.15
CA GLY A 195 9.42 -3.75 0.37
C GLY A 195 9.31 -4.12 1.84
N VAL A 196 8.11 -4.30 2.37
CA VAL A 196 7.90 -4.78 3.74
C VAL A 196 7.13 -6.10 3.73
N LEU A 197 7.47 -7.00 4.66
CA LEU A 197 6.88 -8.35 4.73
C LEU A 197 5.79 -8.48 5.78
N CYS A 198 5.43 -7.39 6.45
CA CYS A 198 4.31 -7.37 7.41
C CYS A 198 2.93 -7.35 6.73
N GLY A 199 2.86 -7.23 5.41
CA GLY A 199 1.63 -7.25 4.61
C GLY A 199 1.51 -8.47 3.71
N PHE A 200 1.00 -8.27 2.50
CA PHE A 200 0.62 -9.33 1.55
C PHE A 200 1.76 -9.85 0.68
N GLY A 201 2.84 -9.08 0.46
CA GLY A 201 3.92 -9.41 -0.45
C GLY A 201 4.80 -10.56 0.01
N GLU A 202 5.24 -11.38 -0.92
CA GLU A 202 6.25 -12.41 -0.68
C GLU A 202 7.63 -11.86 -1.07
N ARG A 203 8.68 -12.16 -0.28
CA ARG A 203 10.05 -11.70 -0.51
C ARG A 203 10.51 -11.92 -1.95
N GLU A 204 10.35 -13.15 -2.47
CA GLU A 204 10.77 -13.52 -3.82
C GLU A 204 10.04 -12.72 -4.92
N GLU A 205 8.80 -12.30 -4.67
CA GLU A 205 8.03 -11.49 -5.62
C GLU A 205 8.52 -10.04 -5.64
N LEU A 206 8.79 -9.47 -4.45
CA LEU A 206 9.35 -8.13 -4.31
C LEU A 206 10.75 -8.03 -4.91
N GLU A 207 11.62 -9.02 -4.64
CA GLU A 207 12.97 -9.12 -5.21
C GLU A 207 12.94 -9.13 -6.74
N ARG A 208 12.08 -9.97 -7.33
CA ARG A 208 11.93 -10.06 -8.80
C ARG A 208 11.46 -8.76 -9.46
N ARG A 209 10.86 -7.84 -8.70
CA ARG A 209 10.43 -6.52 -9.19
C ARG A 209 11.48 -5.43 -9.01
N GLY A 210 12.62 -5.75 -8.44
CA GLY A 210 13.75 -4.82 -8.31
C GLY A 210 13.63 -3.91 -7.09
N THR A 211 13.07 -4.42 -5.99
CA THR A 211 13.04 -3.72 -4.71
C THR A 211 14.47 -3.51 -4.20
N ASP A 212 14.81 -2.27 -3.82
CA ASP A 212 16.16 -1.90 -3.37
C ASP A 212 16.48 -2.42 -1.97
N LEU A 213 15.48 -2.53 -1.10
CA LEU A 213 15.61 -3.07 0.26
C LEU A 213 14.31 -3.79 0.66
N ILE A 214 14.42 -4.89 1.40
CA ILE A 214 13.29 -5.60 1.99
C ILE A 214 13.46 -5.68 3.50
N LEU A 215 12.45 -5.21 4.24
CA LEU A 215 12.34 -5.25 5.69
C LEU A 215 11.30 -6.27 6.13
N ASP A 216 11.47 -6.88 7.29
CA ASP A 216 10.47 -7.78 7.84
C ASP A 216 9.26 -7.00 8.37
N ASN A 217 9.48 -5.77 8.87
CA ASN A 217 8.43 -4.89 9.37
C ASN A 217 8.71 -3.42 8.99
N THR A 218 7.64 -2.66 8.71
CA THR A 218 7.73 -1.22 8.40
C THR A 218 8.42 -0.42 9.50
N SER A 219 8.23 -0.80 10.76
CA SER A 219 8.83 -0.12 11.92
C SER A 219 10.37 -0.07 11.90
N GLU A 220 11.02 -0.98 11.16
CA GLU A 220 12.49 -1.03 11.04
C GLU A 220 13.05 0.12 10.19
N LEU A 221 12.21 0.78 9.40
CA LEU A 221 12.63 1.82 8.45
C LEU A 221 13.37 2.97 9.14
N ALA A 222 12.92 3.40 10.32
CA ALA A 222 13.58 4.49 11.03
C ALA A 222 15.00 4.14 11.46
N ASP A 223 15.28 2.88 11.80
CA ASP A 223 16.63 2.45 12.17
C ASP A 223 17.57 2.53 10.97
N ILE A 224 17.08 2.16 9.77
CA ILE A 224 17.86 2.25 8.54
C ILE A 224 18.13 3.71 8.15
N LEU A 225 17.10 4.56 8.11
CA LEU A 225 17.23 5.94 7.64
C LEU A 225 17.98 6.85 8.62
N LEU A 226 18.03 6.50 9.90
CA LEU A 226 18.68 7.30 10.95
C LEU A 226 20.05 6.76 11.38
N LEU A 227 20.59 5.73 10.73
CA LEU A 227 21.95 5.19 10.94
C LEU A 227 23.06 6.13 10.45
N ARG A 228 22.84 7.46 10.44
CA ARG A 228 23.85 8.46 10.07
C ARG A 228 24.67 8.92 11.26
#